data_a6b03fd595e8ddb9c39eb7ef2bc5c897
#
_entry.id   a6b03fd595e8ddb9c39eb7ef2bc5c897
#
_cell.length_a   1.000
_cell.length_b   1.000
_cell.length_c   1.000
_cell.angle_alpha   90.00
_cell.angle_beta   90.00
_cell.angle_gamma   90.00
#
_symmetry.space_group_name_H-M   'P 1'
#
loop_
_entity.id
_entity.type
_entity.pdbx_description
1 polymer ?
#
loop_
_entity_poly.entity_id
_entity_poly.type
_entity_poly.pdbx_seq_one_letter_code
_entity_poly.pdbx_strand_id
1 'polypeptide(L)'
;MKRTTDPNEIDFRAKFELKEKVVVITGACGLVGRAFCEAAAQFGAHVVLADIPQSDPIAKAKELEDKHGREMLGVALDVADRGQVEKLKDSVLTKFGKIDGLVNAHQNKTHLKFEPFESVSDENWDTVVHINLKGTFLTCQILGYWMAQNGGGSIINIPSTYSVVAPNQNLYKGTNLGCPAEYSASKGGIDALSRYLASYWASKKVRVNMITPHGVWNHHEDQFEANFANFSPMERLSYNHEVAGAMVYLLSDASSYTTGDNLLVEGGWTVW
;
A
#
# COMPACT_ATOMS: atom_id res chain seq x y z
N MET A 1 0.11 22.92 16.75
CA MET A 1 1.18 23.40 15.86
C MET A 1 1.12 24.93 15.81
N LYS A 2 2.24 25.62 16.09
CA LYS A 2 2.32 27.09 15.94
C LYS A 2 2.09 27.44 14.47
N ARG A 3 1.19 28.36 14.15
CA ARG A 3 1.01 28.85 12.79
C ARG A 3 2.15 29.81 12.47
N THR A 4 3.01 29.47 11.52
CA THR A 4 4.06 30.36 11.02
C THR A 4 4.07 30.34 9.50
N THR A 5 4.38 31.48 8.90
CA THR A 5 4.66 31.62 7.47
C THR A 5 6.15 31.85 7.20
N ASP A 6 6.97 31.96 8.25
CA ASP A 6 8.41 32.08 8.12
C ASP A 6 9.04 30.68 7.90
N PRO A 7 9.62 30.41 6.71
CA PRO A 7 10.24 29.14 6.43
C PRO A 7 11.48 28.85 7.31
N ASN A 8 12.12 29.87 7.90
CA ASN A 8 13.27 29.68 8.78
C ASN A 8 12.91 29.06 10.13
N GLU A 9 11.61 29.08 10.50
CA GLU A 9 11.10 28.44 11.71
C GLU A 9 10.73 26.95 11.48
N ILE A 10 10.94 26.41 10.28
CA ILE A 10 10.53 25.07 9.88
C ILE A 10 11.78 24.18 9.66
N ASP A 11 11.88 23.09 10.38
CA ASP A 11 12.79 22.00 10.04
C ASP A 11 12.13 21.09 8.98
N PHE A 12 12.48 21.30 7.73
CA PHE A 12 11.94 20.52 6.62
C PHE A 12 12.38 19.06 6.63
N ARG A 13 13.55 18.71 7.20
CA ARG A 13 13.98 17.32 7.31
C ARG A 13 13.13 16.58 8.34
N ALA A 14 12.91 17.18 9.49
CA ALA A 14 12.06 16.63 10.54
C ALA A 14 10.61 16.40 10.06
N LYS A 15 10.14 17.13 9.03
CA LYS A 15 8.82 16.89 8.43
C LYS A 15 8.68 15.52 7.78
N PHE A 16 9.74 14.91 7.32
CA PHE A 16 9.73 13.58 6.73
C PHE A 16 9.92 12.44 7.74
N GLU A 17 10.29 12.75 8.99
CA GLU A 17 10.49 11.73 10.02
C GLU A 17 9.16 11.04 10.39
N LEU A 18 9.27 9.75 10.65
CA LEU A 18 8.17 8.93 11.18
C LEU A 18 8.43 8.54 12.64
N LYS A 19 9.33 9.28 13.30
CA LYS A 19 9.74 9.00 14.67
C LYS A 19 8.55 8.82 15.60
N GLU A 20 8.55 7.69 16.32
CA GLU A 20 7.51 7.29 17.26
C GLU A 20 6.11 7.09 16.63
N LYS A 21 5.94 7.17 15.32
CA LYS A 21 4.68 6.80 14.67
C LYS A 21 4.51 5.29 14.64
N VAL A 22 3.30 4.82 14.88
CA VAL A 22 2.91 3.41 14.76
C VAL A 22 2.24 3.20 13.42
N VAL A 23 2.89 2.45 12.53
CA VAL A 23 2.45 2.23 11.15
C VAL A 23 2.09 0.77 10.92
N VAL A 24 0.85 0.50 10.61
CA VAL A 24 0.36 -0.83 10.23
C VAL A 24 0.50 -1.01 8.72
N ILE A 25 1.19 -2.05 8.29
CA ILE A 25 1.37 -2.39 6.87
C ILE A 25 0.80 -3.78 6.62
N THR A 26 -0.24 -3.89 5.79
CA THR A 26 -0.80 -5.17 5.36
C THR A 26 -0.13 -5.63 4.07
N GLY A 27 0.00 -6.93 3.84
CA GLY A 27 0.86 -7.45 2.77
C GLY A 27 2.34 -7.14 3.00
N ALA A 28 2.73 -7.01 4.27
CA ALA A 28 4.03 -6.52 4.72
C ALA A 28 5.21 -7.38 4.26
N CYS A 29 4.99 -8.68 4.06
CA CYS A 29 6.01 -9.63 3.64
C CYS A 29 6.16 -9.72 2.11
N GLY A 30 5.26 -9.08 1.36
CA GLY A 30 5.29 -9.04 -0.11
C GLY A 30 6.42 -8.16 -0.66
N LEU A 31 6.57 -8.17 -2.00
CA LEU A 31 7.65 -7.46 -2.70
C LEU A 31 7.72 -5.96 -2.35
N VAL A 32 6.60 -5.26 -2.39
CA VAL A 32 6.51 -3.83 -2.09
C VAL A 32 6.39 -3.60 -0.58
N GLY A 33 5.59 -4.44 0.11
CA GLY A 33 5.35 -4.33 1.55
C GLY A 33 6.62 -4.38 2.38
N ARG A 34 7.57 -5.28 2.05
CA ARG A 34 8.86 -5.36 2.76
C ARG A 34 9.72 -4.10 2.57
N ALA A 35 9.67 -3.47 1.39
CA ALA A 35 10.37 -2.20 1.18
C ALA A 35 9.71 -1.06 1.97
N PHE A 36 8.39 -1.08 2.12
CA PHE A 36 7.67 -0.15 2.97
C PHE A 36 8.02 -0.32 4.45
N CYS A 37 8.07 -1.57 4.94
CA CYS A 37 8.46 -1.86 6.32
C CYS A 37 9.88 -1.36 6.60
N GLU A 38 10.82 -1.65 5.72
CA GLU A 38 12.21 -1.21 5.84
C GLU A 38 12.33 0.31 5.85
N ALA A 39 11.68 1.00 4.91
CA ALA A 39 11.71 2.45 4.84
C ALA A 39 11.05 3.10 6.08
N ALA A 40 9.88 2.61 6.51
CA ALA A 40 9.22 3.15 7.69
C ALA A 40 10.09 3.01 8.95
N ALA A 41 10.77 1.86 9.13
CA ALA A 41 11.68 1.62 10.23
C ALA A 41 12.89 2.56 10.19
N GLN A 42 13.51 2.76 9.01
CA GLN A 42 14.64 3.68 8.83
C GLN A 42 14.27 5.14 9.14
N PHE A 43 13.03 5.54 8.85
CA PHE A 43 12.53 6.87 9.20
C PHE A 43 11.97 6.97 10.63
N GLY A 44 12.14 5.92 11.44
CA GLY A 44 11.93 5.96 12.87
C GLY A 44 10.55 5.50 13.35
N ALA A 45 9.75 4.83 12.51
CA ALA A 45 8.47 4.27 12.91
C ALA A 45 8.59 2.97 13.71
N HIS A 46 7.61 2.70 14.55
CA HIS A 46 7.25 1.35 15.00
C HIS A 46 6.40 0.72 13.91
N VAL A 47 6.81 -0.42 13.37
CA VAL A 47 6.11 -1.06 12.25
C VAL A 47 5.36 -2.30 12.71
N VAL A 48 4.08 -2.38 12.30
CA VAL A 48 3.27 -3.57 12.47
C VAL A 48 3.18 -4.29 11.13
N LEU A 49 3.82 -5.45 11.04
CA LEU A 49 3.85 -6.30 9.86
C LEU A 49 2.65 -7.25 9.89
N ALA A 50 1.66 -7.00 9.06
CA ALA A 50 0.45 -7.80 8.97
C ALA A 50 0.40 -8.52 7.62
N ASP A 51 0.38 -9.87 7.65
CA ASP A 51 0.36 -10.70 6.44
C ASP A 51 -0.24 -12.07 6.74
N ILE A 52 -0.47 -12.87 5.71
CA ILE A 52 -0.94 -14.26 5.86
C ILE A 52 0.05 -15.10 6.66
N PRO A 53 -0.42 -16.13 7.40
CA PRO A 53 0.46 -16.95 8.24
C PRO A 53 1.64 -17.58 7.49
N GLN A 54 1.43 -17.97 6.23
CA GLN A 54 2.45 -18.62 5.39
C GLN A 54 3.66 -17.72 5.09
N SER A 55 3.51 -16.40 5.24
CA SER A 55 4.58 -15.41 5.02
C SER A 55 5.43 -15.14 6.27
N ASP A 56 5.08 -15.72 7.40
CA ASP A 56 5.72 -15.57 8.71
C ASP A 56 6.01 -14.10 9.11
N PRO A 57 4.97 -13.26 9.24
CA PRO A 57 5.16 -11.86 9.61
C PRO A 57 5.77 -11.69 11.01
N ILE A 58 5.65 -12.70 11.89
CA ILE A 58 6.17 -12.64 13.26
C ILE A 58 7.70 -12.70 13.24
N ALA A 59 8.29 -13.68 12.55
CA ALA A 59 9.75 -13.77 12.42
C ALA A 59 10.33 -12.54 11.70
N LYS A 60 9.65 -12.06 10.63
CA LYS A 60 10.10 -10.88 9.90
C LYS A 60 10.02 -9.58 10.72
N ALA A 61 9.03 -9.45 11.59
CA ALA A 61 8.99 -8.34 12.53
C ALA A 61 10.16 -8.38 13.51
N LYS A 62 10.53 -9.56 13.99
CA LYS A 62 11.67 -9.73 14.86
C LYS A 62 13.00 -9.40 14.17
N GLU A 63 13.20 -9.84 12.93
CA GLU A 63 14.37 -9.47 12.12
C GLU A 63 14.49 -7.95 11.94
N LEU A 64 13.37 -7.28 11.67
CA LEU A 64 13.34 -5.83 11.49
C LEU A 64 13.62 -5.09 12.81
N GLU A 65 13.07 -5.60 13.93
CA GLU A 65 13.33 -5.10 15.28
C GLU A 65 14.80 -5.19 15.64
N ASP A 66 15.43 -6.34 15.42
CA ASP A 66 16.84 -6.58 15.72
C ASP A 66 17.76 -5.69 14.86
N LYS A 67 17.36 -5.44 13.60
CA LYS A 67 18.11 -4.59 12.67
C LYS A 67 18.06 -3.10 13.04
N HIS A 68 16.91 -2.59 13.46
CA HIS A 68 16.68 -1.16 13.65
C HIS A 68 16.61 -0.72 15.12
N GLY A 69 16.61 -1.67 16.06
CA GLY A 69 16.56 -1.38 17.51
C GLY A 69 15.26 -0.66 17.93
N ARG A 70 14.14 -0.93 17.23
CA ARG A 70 12.82 -0.37 17.52
C ARG A 70 11.81 -1.48 17.69
N GLU A 71 10.80 -1.25 18.54
CA GLU A 71 9.74 -2.21 18.73
C GLU A 71 8.92 -2.40 17.45
N MET A 72 8.77 -3.66 17.04
CA MET A 72 7.96 -4.09 15.91
C MET A 72 6.90 -5.09 16.37
N LEU A 73 5.88 -5.32 15.55
CA LEU A 73 4.84 -6.33 15.82
C LEU A 73 4.53 -7.10 14.55
N GLY A 74 4.66 -8.41 14.61
CA GLY A 74 4.19 -9.30 13.54
C GLY A 74 2.80 -9.85 13.87
N VAL A 75 1.87 -9.78 12.93
CA VAL A 75 0.52 -10.31 13.08
C VAL A 75 0.14 -11.12 11.84
N ALA A 76 -0.16 -12.39 12.06
CA ALA A 76 -0.70 -13.25 11.01
C ALA A 76 -2.22 -13.03 10.91
N LEU A 77 -2.71 -12.67 9.70
CA LEU A 77 -4.14 -12.47 9.47
C LEU A 77 -4.54 -12.66 8.00
N ASP A 78 -5.81 -12.98 7.79
CA ASP A 78 -6.53 -12.73 6.54
C ASP A 78 -7.21 -11.35 6.62
N VAL A 79 -6.83 -10.42 5.75
CA VAL A 79 -7.39 -9.06 5.71
C VAL A 79 -8.88 -9.04 5.33
N ALA A 80 -9.38 -10.09 4.70
CA ALA A 80 -10.77 -10.22 4.31
C ALA A 80 -11.66 -10.81 5.42
N ASP A 81 -11.07 -11.22 6.53
CA ASP A 81 -11.77 -11.65 7.75
C ASP A 81 -11.89 -10.50 8.75
N ARG A 82 -13.10 -10.02 8.96
CA ARG A 82 -13.40 -8.92 9.90
C ARG A 82 -12.86 -9.17 11.30
N GLY A 83 -13.08 -10.36 11.84
CA GLY A 83 -12.68 -10.68 13.21
C GLY A 83 -11.17 -10.68 13.40
N GLN A 84 -10.41 -11.09 12.35
CA GLN A 84 -8.96 -11.02 12.38
C GLN A 84 -8.46 -9.57 12.27
N VAL A 85 -9.10 -8.71 11.48
CA VAL A 85 -8.74 -7.29 11.40
C VAL A 85 -9.07 -6.55 12.72
N GLU A 86 -10.16 -6.91 13.41
CA GLU A 86 -10.47 -6.39 14.75
C GLU A 86 -9.39 -6.81 15.76
N LYS A 87 -8.97 -8.07 15.74
CA LYS A 87 -7.87 -8.58 16.61
C LYS A 87 -6.53 -7.90 16.28
N LEU A 88 -6.24 -7.63 15.00
CA LEU A 88 -5.07 -6.84 14.62
C LEU A 88 -5.10 -5.48 15.31
N LYS A 89 -6.21 -4.72 15.19
CA LYS A 89 -6.37 -3.43 15.85
C LYS A 89 -6.11 -3.54 17.36
N ASP A 90 -6.73 -4.52 18.03
CA ASP A 90 -6.61 -4.70 19.48
C ASP A 90 -5.18 -5.05 19.90
N SER A 91 -4.47 -5.87 19.11
CA SER A 91 -3.06 -6.20 19.34
C SER A 91 -2.14 -4.98 19.22
N VAL A 92 -2.39 -4.13 18.21
CA VAL A 92 -1.64 -2.88 18.02
C VAL A 92 -1.86 -1.93 19.18
N LEU A 93 -3.11 -1.76 19.59
CA LEU A 93 -3.45 -0.88 20.71
C LEU A 93 -2.92 -1.37 22.04
N THR A 94 -2.91 -2.68 22.26
CA THR A 94 -2.33 -3.29 23.47
C THR A 94 -0.82 -3.03 23.55
N LYS A 95 -0.09 -3.13 22.42
CA LYS A 95 1.36 -2.95 22.43
C LYS A 95 1.78 -1.48 22.41
N PHE A 96 1.15 -0.66 21.58
CA PHE A 96 1.59 0.70 21.29
C PHE A 96 0.63 1.81 21.74
N GLY A 97 -0.62 1.48 22.07
CA GLY A 97 -1.63 2.44 22.51
C GLY A 97 -2.19 3.36 21.43
N LYS A 98 -1.69 3.27 20.18
CA LYS A 98 -2.08 4.17 19.08
C LYS A 98 -1.86 3.55 17.70
N ILE A 99 -2.45 4.17 16.67
CA ILE A 99 -2.25 3.89 15.25
C ILE A 99 -2.14 5.23 14.53
N ASP A 100 -0.96 5.54 13.98
CA ASP A 100 -0.71 6.80 13.26
C ASP A 100 -0.79 6.64 11.74
N GLY A 101 -0.49 5.43 11.24
CA GLY A 101 -0.48 5.12 9.82
C GLY A 101 -1.05 3.74 9.50
N LEU A 102 -1.70 3.63 8.32
CA LEU A 102 -2.13 2.38 7.72
C LEU A 102 -1.71 2.35 6.25
N VAL A 103 -1.02 1.28 5.84
CA VAL A 103 -0.66 1.05 4.44
C VAL A 103 -1.27 -0.28 3.98
N ASN A 104 -2.21 -0.23 3.05
CA ASN A 104 -2.84 -1.41 2.48
C ASN A 104 -2.09 -1.85 1.22
N ALA A 105 -1.03 -2.69 1.41
CA ALA A 105 -0.20 -3.22 0.33
C ALA A 105 -0.49 -4.70 0.00
N HIS A 106 -1.51 -5.29 0.63
CA HIS A 106 -1.95 -6.65 0.35
C HIS A 106 -2.61 -6.77 -1.03
N GLN A 107 -2.45 -7.92 -1.65
CA GLN A 107 -3.18 -8.28 -2.86
C GLN A 107 -3.15 -9.80 -3.08
N ASN A 108 -4.18 -10.34 -3.70
CA ASN A 108 -4.15 -11.67 -4.27
C ASN A 108 -3.40 -11.65 -5.61
N LYS A 109 -2.42 -12.55 -5.76
CA LYS A 109 -1.59 -12.73 -6.97
C LYS A 109 -1.76 -14.09 -7.63
N THR A 110 -2.55 -14.99 -7.07
CA THR A 110 -2.63 -16.39 -7.51
C THR A 110 -3.18 -16.55 -8.92
N HIS A 111 -3.83 -15.52 -9.47
CA HIS A 111 -4.51 -15.55 -10.75
C HIS A 111 -3.97 -14.54 -11.77
N LEU A 112 -2.71 -14.08 -11.66
CA LEU A 112 -2.09 -13.20 -12.66
C LEU A 112 -1.65 -13.95 -13.94
N LYS A 113 -2.20 -15.13 -14.21
CA LYS A 113 -2.06 -15.81 -15.50
C LYS A 113 -3.09 -15.23 -16.46
N PHE A 114 -2.70 -15.19 -17.74
CA PHE A 114 -3.65 -14.81 -18.78
C PHE A 114 -4.80 -15.81 -18.82
N GLU A 115 -6.00 -15.30 -18.62
CA GLU A 115 -7.24 -16.02 -18.83
C GLU A 115 -8.15 -15.11 -19.69
N PRO A 116 -8.74 -15.63 -20.79
CA PRO A 116 -9.71 -14.85 -21.56
C PRO A 116 -10.86 -14.36 -20.66
N PHE A 117 -11.28 -13.12 -20.85
CA PHE A 117 -12.36 -12.54 -20.03
C PHE A 117 -13.61 -13.42 -19.95
N GLU A 118 -13.96 -14.06 -21.08
CA GLU A 118 -15.15 -14.91 -21.21
C GLU A 118 -15.06 -16.21 -20.39
N SER A 119 -13.85 -16.59 -19.92
CA SER A 119 -13.62 -17.80 -19.13
C SER A 119 -13.31 -17.55 -17.66
N VAL A 120 -13.25 -16.28 -17.23
CA VAL A 120 -13.06 -15.93 -15.83
C VAL A 120 -14.18 -16.53 -14.98
N SER A 121 -13.82 -17.37 -14.01
CA SER A 121 -14.80 -18.01 -13.12
C SER A 121 -15.29 -17.03 -12.04
N ASP A 122 -16.53 -17.25 -11.57
CA ASP A 122 -17.07 -16.51 -10.42
C ASP A 122 -16.15 -16.66 -9.18
N GLU A 123 -15.55 -17.84 -8.98
CA GLU A 123 -14.63 -18.11 -7.87
C GLU A 123 -13.37 -17.24 -7.94
N ASN A 124 -12.77 -17.09 -9.13
CA ASN A 124 -11.60 -16.24 -9.34
C ASN A 124 -11.96 -14.77 -9.10
N TRP A 125 -13.08 -14.32 -9.67
CA TRP A 125 -13.63 -13.00 -9.46
C TRP A 125 -13.84 -12.70 -7.97
N ASP A 126 -14.60 -13.55 -7.28
CA ASP A 126 -14.93 -13.38 -5.88
C ASP A 126 -13.66 -13.37 -5.00
N THR A 127 -12.72 -14.27 -5.25
CA THR A 127 -11.46 -14.37 -4.48
C THR A 127 -10.65 -13.08 -4.60
N VAL A 128 -10.45 -12.56 -5.81
CA VAL A 128 -9.63 -11.36 -6.02
C VAL A 128 -10.31 -10.12 -5.44
N VAL A 129 -11.60 -9.94 -5.70
CA VAL A 129 -12.38 -8.80 -5.18
C VAL A 129 -12.48 -8.86 -3.64
N HIS A 130 -12.67 -10.06 -3.09
CA HIS A 130 -12.75 -10.27 -1.65
C HIS A 130 -11.45 -9.89 -0.95
N ILE A 131 -10.31 -10.36 -1.42
CA ILE A 131 -9.03 -10.04 -0.78
C ILE A 131 -8.63 -8.58 -1.06
N ASN A 132 -8.60 -8.16 -2.32
CA ASN A 132 -8.06 -6.85 -2.69
C ASN A 132 -8.95 -5.69 -2.22
N LEU A 133 -10.23 -5.73 -2.59
CA LEU A 133 -11.14 -4.61 -2.34
C LEU A 133 -11.80 -4.68 -0.96
N LYS A 134 -12.40 -5.83 -0.61
CA LYS A 134 -13.04 -5.98 0.70
C LYS A 134 -12.00 -5.95 1.84
N GLY A 135 -10.81 -6.55 1.66
CA GLY A 135 -9.72 -6.45 2.63
C GLY A 135 -9.33 -4.99 2.90
N THR A 136 -9.14 -4.19 1.84
CA THR A 136 -8.89 -2.75 1.96
C THR A 136 -10.04 -2.01 2.64
N PHE A 137 -11.28 -2.35 2.30
CA PHE A 137 -12.46 -1.79 2.97
C PHE A 137 -12.47 -2.09 4.46
N LEU A 138 -12.24 -3.34 4.87
CA LEU A 138 -12.26 -3.74 6.28
C LEU A 138 -11.16 -3.08 7.10
N THR A 139 -9.94 -3.05 6.59
CA THR A 139 -8.81 -2.42 7.28
C THR A 139 -9.02 -0.91 7.42
N CYS A 140 -9.49 -0.23 6.36
CA CYS A 140 -9.88 1.18 6.44
C CYS A 140 -11.03 1.40 7.42
N GLN A 141 -12.08 0.57 7.37
CA GLN A 141 -13.24 0.72 8.25
C GLN A 141 -12.87 0.57 9.72
N ILE A 142 -12.05 -0.41 10.07
CA ILE A 142 -11.75 -0.75 11.47
C ILE A 142 -10.63 0.13 12.02
N LEU A 143 -9.47 0.18 11.35
CA LEU A 143 -8.32 0.95 11.81
C LEU A 143 -8.50 2.45 11.51
N GLY A 144 -8.98 2.78 10.32
CA GLY A 144 -9.24 4.17 9.92
C GLY A 144 -10.34 4.84 10.76
N TYR A 145 -11.40 4.11 11.11
CA TYR A 145 -12.40 4.61 12.04
C TYR A 145 -11.81 4.90 13.41
N TRP A 146 -10.95 4.00 13.93
CA TRP A 146 -10.24 4.25 15.19
C TRP A 146 -9.40 5.54 15.11
N MET A 147 -8.61 5.73 14.04
CA MET A 147 -7.84 6.96 13.81
C MET A 147 -8.76 8.20 13.82
N ALA A 148 -9.91 8.13 13.15
CA ALA A 148 -10.87 9.23 13.06
C ALA A 148 -11.49 9.63 14.42
N GLN A 149 -11.47 8.73 15.40
CA GLN A 149 -11.94 8.99 16.77
C GLN A 149 -10.81 9.40 17.72
N ASN A 150 -9.53 9.14 17.35
CA ASN A 150 -8.39 9.27 18.26
C ASN A 150 -7.30 10.22 17.73
N GLY A 151 -7.67 11.30 17.09
CA GLY A 151 -6.74 12.39 16.77
C GLY A 151 -6.28 12.45 15.30
N GLY A 152 -6.67 11.49 14.48
CA GLY A 152 -6.34 11.46 13.05
C GLY A 152 -5.25 10.45 12.70
N GLY A 153 -4.75 10.52 11.47
CA GLY A 153 -3.73 9.61 10.95
C GLY A 153 -3.56 9.71 9.43
N SER A 154 -2.77 8.83 8.87
CA SER A 154 -2.56 8.73 7.42
C SER A 154 -2.82 7.32 6.92
N ILE A 155 -3.72 7.18 5.94
CA ILE A 155 -4.02 5.92 5.25
C ILE A 155 -3.47 6.00 3.84
N ILE A 156 -2.76 4.96 3.43
CA ILE A 156 -2.23 4.80 2.08
C ILE A 156 -2.76 3.50 1.51
N ASN A 157 -3.52 3.59 0.43
CA ASN A 157 -3.97 2.43 -0.32
C ASN A 157 -3.11 2.24 -1.58
N ILE A 158 -2.91 1.00 -1.99
CA ILE A 158 -2.11 0.67 -3.17
C ILE A 158 -3.04 0.14 -4.27
N PRO A 159 -3.59 1.03 -5.13
CA PRO A 159 -4.30 0.61 -6.33
C PRO A 159 -3.32 0.03 -7.37
N SER A 160 -3.50 0.36 -8.62
CA SER A 160 -2.63 -0.03 -9.73
C SER A 160 -2.76 1.01 -10.84
N THR A 161 -1.79 1.09 -11.73
CA THR A 161 -1.90 1.85 -12.98
C THR A 161 -3.17 1.48 -13.73
N TYR A 162 -3.65 0.24 -13.59
CA TYR A 162 -4.91 -0.23 -14.17
C TYR A 162 -6.19 0.26 -13.48
N SER A 163 -6.07 1.09 -12.44
CA SER A 163 -7.17 1.93 -11.94
C SER A 163 -7.25 3.29 -12.65
N VAL A 164 -6.20 3.67 -13.38
CA VAL A 164 -6.07 4.97 -14.08
C VAL A 164 -6.23 4.80 -15.59
N VAL A 165 -5.60 3.76 -16.17
CA VAL A 165 -5.67 3.42 -17.60
C VAL A 165 -5.94 1.93 -17.77
N ALA A 166 -6.50 1.53 -18.92
CA ALA A 166 -6.72 0.12 -19.23
C ALA A 166 -5.39 -0.63 -19.41
N PRO A 167 -5.34 -1.94 -19.10
CA PRO A 167 -4.21 -2.79 -19.41
C PRO A 167 -3.91 -2.81 -20.92
N ASN A 168 -2.67 -2.49 -21.31
CA ASN A 168 -2.23 -2.67 -22.67
C ASN A 168 -1.87 -4.16 -22.90
N GLN A 169 -2.73 -4.89 -23.60
CA GLN A 169 -2.52 -6.33 -23.84
C GLN A 169 -1.25 -6.64 -24.67
N ASN A 170 -0.71 -5.67 -25.41
CA ASN A 170 0.55 -5.87 -26.13
C ASN A 170 1.75 -6.05 -25.19
N LEU A 171 1.65 -5.58 -23.94
CA LEU A 171 2.68 -5.81 -22.92
C LEU A 171 2.94 -7.29 -22.67
N TYR A 172 1.89 -8.12 -22.80
CA TYR A 172 1.95 -9.54 -22.46
C TYR A 172 2.23 -10.46 -23.67
N LYS A 173 2.39 -9.90 -24.87
CA LYS A 173 2.65 -10.71 -26.07
C LYS A 173 3.94 -11.51 -25.95
N GLY A 174 3.84 -12.81 -26.23
CA GLY A 174 4.99 -13.74 -26.15
C GLY A 174 5.38 -14.15 -24.73
N THR A 175 4.54 -13.85 -23.72
CA THR A 175 4.73 -14.25 -22.32
C THR A 175 3.56 -15.12 -21.83
N ASN A 176 3.73 -15.75 -20.66
CA ASN A 176 2.66 -16.46 -19.97
C ASN A 176 1.90 -15.57 -18.97
N LEU A 177 2.14 -14.27 -18.99
CA LEU A 177 1.54 -13.29 -18.08
C LEU A 177 0.31 -12.65 -18.71
N GLY A 178 -0.53 -12.04 -17.87
CA GLY A 178 -1.70 -11.28 -18.26
C GLY A 178 -2.18 -10.37 -17.14
N CYS A 179 -3.12 -9.50 -17.46
CA CYS A 179 -3.83 -8.73 -16.45
C CYS A 179 -5.29 -9.15 -16.45
N PRO A 180 -5.77 -9.85 -15.44
CA PRO A 180 -7.15 -10.29 -15.36
C PRO A 180 -8.10 -9.13 -15.04
N ALA A 181 -9.36 -9.27 -15.49
CA ALA A 181 -10.39 -8.23 -15.35
C ALA A 181 -10.72 -7.94 -13.88
N GLU A 182 -10.84 -8.98 -13.05
CA GLU A 182 -11.12 -8.88 -11.63
C GLU A 182 -10.04 -8.10 -10.87
N TYR A 183 -8.78 -8.23 -11.30
CA TYR A 183 -7.70 -7.42 -10.74
C TYR A 183 -7.92 -5.93 -11.04
N SER A 184 -8.14 -5.57 -12.30
CA SER A 184 -8.39 -4.18 -12.70
C SER A 184 -9.62 -3.61 -12.00
N ALA A 185 -10.71 -4.38 -11.93
CA ALA A 185 -11.94 -3.98 -11.24
C ALA A 185 -11.68 -3.73 -9.74
N SER A 186 -10.98 -4.65 -9.06
CA SER A 186 -10.66 -4.50 -7.64
C SER A 186 -9.80 -3.26 -7.37
N LYS A 187 -8.82 -2.99 -8.23
CA LYS A 187 -7.92 -1.83 -8.10
C LYS A 187 -8.63 -0.51 -8.41
N GLY A 188 -9.53 -0.47 -9.37
CA GLY A 188 -10.42 0.67 -9.62
C GLY A 188 -11.36 0.95 -8.44
N GLY A 189 -11.88 -0.11 -7.80
CA GLY A 189 -12.68 0.00 -6.58
C GLY A 189 -11.88 0.59 -5.40
N ILE A 190 -10.59 0.24 -5.26
CA ILE A 190 -9.71 0.81 -4.23
C ILE A 190 -9.50 2.33 -4.46
N ASP A 191 -9.29 2.76 -5.71
CA ASP A 191 -9.17 4.19 -6.03
C ASP A 191 -10.43 4.96 -5.63
N ALA A 192 -11.59 4.50 -6.06
CA ALA A 192 -12.88 5.13 -5.74
C ALA A 192 -13.14 5.17 -4.22
N LEU A 193 -12.89 4.06 -3.50
CA LEU A 193 -13.02 3.98 -2.04
C LEU A 193 -12.09 4.98 -1.34
N SER A 194 -10.86 5.12 -1.82
CA SER A 194 -9.86 6.02 -1.22
C SER A 194 -10.30 7.49 -1.33
N ARG A 195 -10.81 7.91 -2.49
CA ARG A 195 -11.35 9.28 -2.68
C ARG A 195 -12.56 9.53 -1.80
N TYR A 196 -13.46 8.56 -1.69
CA TYR A 196 -14.60 8.66 -0.78
C TYR A 196 -14.15 8.87 0.68
N LEU A 197 -13.21 8.05 1.16
CA LEU A 197 -12.73 8.14 2.53
C LEU A 197 -11.92 9.42 2.80
N ALA A 198 -11.15 9.90 1.83
CA ALA A 198 -10.43 11.17 1.92
C ALA A 198 -11.38 12.34 2.20
N SER A 199 -12.47 12.43 1.45
CA SER A 199 -13.53 13.43 1.67
C SER A 199 -14.25 13.23 3.01
N TYR A 200 -14.61 11.97 3.32
CA TYR A 200 -15.41 11.62 4.48
C TYR A 200 -14.71 11.87 5.83
N TRP A 201 -13.39 11.67 5.89
CA TRP A 201 -12.61 11.77 7.12
C TRP A 201 -11.69 12.99 7.21
N ALA A 202 -11.62 13.85 6.20
CA ALA A 202 -10.75 15.03 6.23
C ALA A 202 -10.96 15.91 7.47
N SER A 203 -12.21 16.19 7.85
CA SER A 203 -12.55 16.97 9.05
C SER A 203 -12.15 16.29 10.37
N LYS A 204 -11.91 14.98 10.33
CA LYS A 204 -11.45 14.17 11.47
C LYS A 204 -9.92 13.99 11.47
N LYS A 205 -9.21 14.77 10.66
CA LYS A 205 -7.75 14.75 10.53
C LYS A 205 -7.16 13.41 10.05
N VAL A 206 -7.95 12.56 9.38
CA VAL A 206 -7.46 11.38 8.68
C VAL A 206 -7.27 11.75 7.23
N ARG A 207 -6.03 11.64 6.75
CA ARG A 207 -5.69 11.77 5.34
C ARG A 207 -5.74 10.39 4.69
N VAL A 208 -6.32 10.30 3.52
CA VAL A 208 -6.36 9.05 2.75
C VAL A 208 -5.82 9.35 1.36
N ASN A 209 -4.72 8.72 1.00
CA ASN A 209 -4.07 8.89 -0.29
C ASN A 209 -3.76 7.53 -0.93
N MET A 210 -3.28 7.56 -2.13
CA MET A 210 -2.92 6.38 -2.89
C MET A 210 -1.49 6.48 -3.41
N ILE A 211 -0.85 5.33 -3.56
CA ILE A 211 0.37 5.17 -4.34
C ILE A 211 0.07 4.15 -5.42
N THR A 212 0.23 4.55 -6.67
CA THR A 212 0.03 3.69 -7.82
C THR A 212 1.37 3.29 -8.44
N PRO A 213 1.92 2.12 -8.09
CA PRO A 213 3.10 1.59 -8.74
C PRO A 213 2.76 0.94 -10.07
N HIS A 214 3.73 0.88 -10.98
CA HIS A 214 3.65 0.06 -12.18
C HIS A 214 4.95 -0.68 -12.43
N GLY A 215 4.84 -1.97 -12.87
CA GLY A 215 5.98 -2.76 -13.30
C GLY A 215 7.11 -2.83 -12.26
N VAL A 216 6.81 -3.31 -11.05
CA VAL A 216 7.85 -3.53 -10.04
C VAL A 216 8.60 -4.82 -10.34
N TRP A 217 9.91 -4.72 -10.56
CA TRP A 217 10.75 -5.87 -10.93
C TRP A 217 10.72 -6.99 -9.88
N ASN A 218 10.52 -8.21 -10.34
CA ASN A 218 10.45 -9.42 -9.53
C ASN A 218 10.83 -10.68 -10.34
N HIS A 219 12.04 -10.67 -10.90
CA HIS A 219 12.55 -11.80 -11.72
C HIS A 219 11.58 -12.18 -12.85
N HIS A 220 11.12 -11.19 -13.60
CA HIS A 220 10.27 -11.41 -14.76
C HIS A 220 11.04 -12.07 -15.91
N GLU A 221 10.30 -12.66 -16.86
CA GLU A 221 10.84 -13.19 -18.11
C GLU A 221 11.44 -12.04 -18.94
N ASP A 222 12.56 -12.29 -19.62
CA ASP A 222 13.26 -11.31 -20.48
C ASP A 222 12.32 -10.67 -21.51
N GLN A 223 11.40 -11.48 -22.07
CA GLN A 223 10.41 -10.98 -23.05
C GLN A 223 9.46 -9.96 -22.41
N PHE A 224 9.01 -10.19 -21.17
CA PHE A 224 8.16 -9.23 -20.46
C PHE A 224 8.92 -7.94 -20.16
N GLU A 225 10.17 -8.05 -19.70
CA GLU A 225 11.00 -6.88 -19.41
C GLU A 225 11.25 -6.03 -20.67
N ALA A 226 11.55 -6.69 -21.80
CA ALA A 226 11.71 -6.00 -23.08
C ALA A 226 10.42 -5.32 -23.56
N ASN A 227 9.27 -6.01 -23.45
CA ASN A 227 7.99 -5.43 -23.81
C ASN A 227 7.69 -4.21 -22.91
N PHE A 228 7.94 -4.34 -21.60
CA PHE A 228 7.70 -3.26 -20.64
C PHE A 228 8.56 -2.03 -20.97
N ALA A 229 9.85 -2.22 -21.25
CA ALA A 229 10.75 -1.15 -21.62
C ALA A 229 10.26 -0.40 -22.86
N ASN A 230 9.72 -1.08 -23.86
CA ASN A 230 9.19 -0.46 -25.08
C ASN A 230 7.92 0.41 -24.83
N PHE A 231 7.17 0.14 -23.78
CA PHE A 231 5.93 0.87 -23.45
C PHE A 231 6.09 1.84 -22.28
N SER A 232 7.23 1.85 -21.60
CA SER A 232 7.50 2.75 -20.47
C SER A 232 8.42 3.90 -20.89
N PRO A 233 8.07 5.16 -20.64
CA PRO A 233 8.97 6.29 -20.90
C PRO A 233 10.33 6.19 -20.22
N MET A 234 10.42 5.54 -19.06
CA MET A 234 11.68 5.29 -18.36
C MET A 234 12.40 4.01 -18.82
N GLU A 235 11.87 3.30 -19.82
CA GLU A 235 12.47 2.12 -20.50
C GLU A 235 12.90 1.00 -19.55
N ARG A 236 12.28 0.86 -18.38
CA ARG A 236 12.57 -0.19 -17.41
C ARG A 236 11.45 -0.41 -16.41
N LEU A 237 11.46 -1.57 -15.79
CA LEU A 237 10.70 -1.81 -14.56
C LEU A 237 11.26 -0.98 -13.39
N SER A 238 10.42 -0.65 -12.43
CA SER A 238 10.86 -0.02 -11.18
C SER A 238 11.42 -1.06 -10.20
N TYR A 239 12.23 -0.61 -9.25
CA TYR A 239 12.57 -1.40 -8.08
C TYR A 239 11.60 -1.12 -6.93
N ASN A 240 11.41 -2.08 -6.03
CA ASN A 240 10.47 -1.94 -4.91
C ASN A 240 10.80 -0.77 -3.97
N HIS A 241 12.06 -0.44 -3.79
CA HIS A 241 12.49 0.70 -2.96
C HIS A 241 12.14 2.06 -3.59
N GLU A 242 11.99 2.14 -4.92
CA GLU A 242 11.61 3.39 -5.59
C GLU A 242 10.15 3.81 -5.27
N VAL A 243 9.32 2.86 -4.87
CA VAL A 243 7.94 3.12 -4.41
C VAL A 243 7.91 3.59 -2.95
N ALA A 244 8.92 3.21 -2.16
CA ALA A 244 8.90 3.43 -0.71
C ALA A 244 9.05 4.91 -0.31
N GLY A 245 9.76 5.71 -1.10
CA GLY A 245 9.88 7.15 -0.85
C GLY A 245 8.54 7.89 -0.85
N ALA A 246 7.64 7.51 -1.75
CA ALA A 246 6.27 8.03 -1.81
C ALA A 246 5.48 7.69 -0.53
N MET A 247 5.65 6.48 0.00
CA MET A 247 5.01 6.05 1.24
C MET A 247 5.50 6.87 2.45
N VAL A 248 6.81 7.10 2.57
CA VAL A 248 7.38 7.94 3.65
C VAL A 248 6.80 9.36 3.58
N TYR A 249 6.77 9.97 2.39
CA TYR A 249 6.16 11.29 2.18
C TYR A 249 4.72 11.31 2.66
N LEU A 250 3.88 10.38 2.20
CA LEU A 250 2.45 10.37 2.51
C LEU A 250 2.13 10.02 3.98
N LEU A 251 2.99 9.25 4.68
CA LEU A 251 2.85 8.99 6.11
C LEU A 251 3.31 10.16 6.98
N SER A 252 4.21 10.97 6.47
CA SER A 252 4.89 12.02 7.22
C SER A 252 4.10 13.33 7.28
N ASP A 253 4.56 14.27 8.10
CA ASP A 253 3.99 15.61 8.21
C ASP A 253 4.34 16.50 7.01
N ALA A 254 5.26 16.07 6.13
CA ALA A 254 5.54 16.74 4.86
C ALA A 254 4.31 16.77 3.94
N SER A 255 3.41 15.77 4.08
CA SER A 255 2.16 15.68 3.32
C SER A 255 0.91 16.10 4.12
N SER A 256 1.07 16.93 5.16
CA SER A 256 -0.02 17.30 6.08
C SER A 256 -1.22 18.00 5.41
N TYR A 257 -1.05 18.50 4.18
CA TYR A 257 -2.12 19.12 3.38
C TYR A 257 -2.48 18.32 2.12
N THR A 258 -2.06 17.03 2.06
CA THR A 258 -2.32 16.13 0.93
C THR A 258 -3.32 15.05 1.36
N THR A 259 -4.50 15.03 0.75
CA THR A 259 -5.52 13.99 0.94
C THR A 259 -6.35 13.81 -0.34
N GLY A 260 -6.71 12.58 -0.67
CA GLY A 260 -7.45 12.22 -1.89
C GLY A 260 -6.57 12.12 -3.14
N ASP A 261 -5.27 12.27 -3.00
CA ASP A 261 -4.32 12.23 -4.10
C ASP A 261 -3.90 10.80 -4.44
N ASN A 262 -3.57 10.61 -5.73
CA ASN A 262 -3.01 9.36 -6.25
C ASN A 262 -1.61 9.64 -6.79
N LEU A 263 -0.58 9.35 -6.00
CA LEU A 263 0.80 9.55 -6.39
C LEU A 263 1.25 8.41 -7.31
N LEU A 264 1.39 8.72 -8.59
CA LEU A 264 1.82 7.77 -9.61
C LEU A 264 3.33 7.54 -9.53
N VAL A 265 3.76 6.31 -9.28
CA VAL A 265 5.17 5.87 -9.27
C VAL A 265 5.30 4.77 -10.33
N GLU A 266 5.23 5.18 -11.61
CA GLU A 266 4.91 4.28 -12.71
C GLU A 266 5.77 4.50 -13.97
N GLY A 267 6.85 5.29 -13.85
CA GLY A 267 7.82 5.51 -14.92
C GLY A 267 7.29 6.31 -16.12
N GLY A 268 6.18 7.06 -15.93
CA GLY A 268 5.55 7.84 -16.99
C GLY A 268 4.57 7.03 -17.85
N TRP A 269 4.19 5.84 -17.45
CA TRP A 269 3.30 4.94 -18.22
C TRP A 269 1.98 5.59 -18.64
N THR A 270 1.43 6.51 -17.84
CA THR A 270 0.12 7.11 -18.08
C THR A 270 0.18 8.46 -18.81
N VAL A 271 1.35 8.94 -19.23
CA VAL A 271 1.49 10.27 -19.85
C VAL A 271 1.43 10.27 -21.38
N TRP A 272 1.27 9.10 -22.01
CA TRP A 272 1.15 8.97 -23.47
C TRP A 272 0.07 7.97 -23.91
#